data_8ea30227ba209e2db82b5d00f5f09540
#
_entry.id   8ea30227ba209e2db82b5d00f5f09540
#
_cell.length_a   1.000
_cell.length_b   1.000
_cell.length_c   1.000
_cell.angle_alpha   90.00
_cell.angle_beta   90.00
_cell.angle_gamma   90.00
#
_symmetry.space_group_name_H-M   'P 1'
#
loop_
_entity.id
_entity.type
_entity.pdbx_description
1 polymer ?
#
loop_
_entity_poly.entity_id
_entity_poly.type
_entity_poly.pdbx_seq_one_letter_code
_entity_poly.pdbx_strand_id
1 'polypeptide(L)'
;TGKDLACSLATCIVSLTASAYEKPQVCTLHTDWTFCQVGDTLWSDAKVPGTVHQDLLNHNRIPNPFYGMNEEAVQWVENEDWMYRTSFVVDEQQLSRDAAVLEMDGLDTYADVFLNGALILRSDNMFVGHKIEVKPVLRKGVNQLLVRFRSPVKEVLPQLQTNGFDYPASNDHSPWRTSVYTRKAPYSYGWDWGIRLATCGIWRPVRLVFSDVARIEDYY
;
A
#
# COMPACT_ATOMS: atom_id res chain seq x y z
N THR A 1 77.34 -32.47 7.65
CA THR A 1 76.65 -31.33 8.25
C THR A 1 75.45 -30.97 7.39
N GLY A 2 74.37 -31.68 7.61
CA GLY A 2 73.08 -31.41 6.99
C GLY A 2 72.28 -30.52 7.99
N LYS A 3 71.76 -29.42 7.48
CA LYS A 3 70.76 -28.63 8.20
C LYS A 3 69.37 -28.95 7.60
N ASP A 4 68.56 -29.65 8.36
CA ASP A 4 67.14 -29.86 8.06
C ASP A 4 66.39 -28.56 8.30
N LEU A 5 65.85 -27.99 7.21
CA LEU A 5 64.85 -26.92 7.31
C LEU A 5 63.48 -27.58 7.40
N ALA A 6 62.93 -27.65 8.61
CA ALA A 6 61.54 -27.98 8.80
C ALA A 6 60.65 -26.79 8.40
N CYS A 7 59.99 -26.92 7.24
CA CYS A 7 58.98 -25.96 6.81
C CYS A 7 57.66 -26.28 7.51
N SER A 8 57.30 -25.46 8.52
CA SER A 8 56.03 -25.55 9.22
C SER A 8 54.92 -24.96 8.37
N LEU A 9 54.11 -25.81 7.78
CA LEU A 9 52.84 -25.40 7.11
C LEU A 9 51.80 -25.10 8.20
N ALA A 10 51.62 -23.83 8.47
CA ALA A 10 50.49 -23.40 9.27
C ALA A 10 49.20 -23.51 8.45
N THR A 11 48.43 -24.59 8.67
CA THR A 11 47.10 -24.74 8.08
C THR A 11 46.14 -23.77 8.73
N CYS A 12 45.81 -22.70 8.07
CA CYS A 12 44.81 -21.75 8.50
C CYS A 12 43.44 -22.40 8.27
N ILE A 13 42.82 -23.00 9.30
CA ILE A 13 41.47 -23.50 9.26
C ILE A 13 40.53 -22.28 9.38
N VAL A 14 40.04 -21.80 8.26
CA VAL A 14 38.94 -20.85 8.25
C VAL A 14 37.68 -21.67 8.57
N SER A 15 37.24 -21.63 9.80
CA SER A 15 35.93 -22.17 10.19
C SER A 15 34.85 -21.22 9.63
N LEU A 16 34.28 -21.61 8.48
CA LEU A 16 33.03 -21.05 7.99
C LEU A 16 31.93 -21.53 8.95
N THR A 17 31.59 -20.69 9.91
CA THR A 17 30.33 -20.87 10.63
C THR A 17 29.22 -20.54 9.66
N ALA A 18 28.56 -21.57 9.12
CA ALA A 18 27.30 -21.40 8.41
C ALA A 18 26.31 -20.79 9.42
N SER A 19 26.06 -19.50 9.31
CA SER A 19 24.93 -18.88 10.02
C SER A 19 23.68 -19.60 9.55
N ALA A 20 22.93 -20.19 10.48
CA ALA A 20 21.69 -20.88 10.12
C ALA A 20 20.78 -19.85 9.46
N TYR A 21 20.39 -20.13 8.21
CA TYR A 21 19.41 -19.30 7.48
C TYR A 21 18.11 -19.25 8.27
N GLU A 22 17.80 -18.12 8.86
CA GLU A 22 16.50 -17.91 9.47
C GLU A 22 15.49 -17.47 8.42
N LYS A 23 14.34 -18.15 8.42
CA LYS A 23 13.25 -17.80 7.50
C LYS A 23 12.82 -16.33 7.70
N PRO A 24 12.40 -15.65 6.63
CA PRO A 24 11.79 -14.33 6.74
C PRO A 24 10.59 -14.37 7.70
N GLN A 25 10.52 -13.42 8.61
CA GLN A 25 9.36 -13.21 9.46
C GLN A 25 8.38 -12.28 8.74
N VAL A 26 7.15 -12.74 8.53
CA VAL A 26 6.09 -11.98 7.87
C VAL A 26 5.04 -11.57 8.90
N CYS A 27 4.85 -10.27 9.05
CA CYS A 27 3.82 -9.66 9.89
C CYS A 27 2.74 -9.06 8.99
N THR A 28 1.54 -9.63 9.02
CA THR A 28 0.40 -9.11 8.25
C THR A 28 -0.27 -7.98 9.00
N LEU A 29 -0.46 -6.83 8.35
CA LEU A 29 -1.07 -5.64 8.93
C LEU A 29 -2.53 -5.50 8.45
N HIS A 30 -3.44 -6.32 8.99
CA HIS A 30 -4.86 -6.34 8.59
C HIS A 30 -5.81 -5.87 9.69
N THR A 31 -5.33 -5.67 10.90
CA THR A 31 -6.13 -5.27 12.06
C THR A 31 -5.88 -3.83 12.47
N ASP A 32 -6.80 -3.30 13.28
CA ASP A 32 -6.68 -1.99 13.94
C ASP A 32 -6.52 -0.81 12.96
N TRP A 33 -7.05 -0.96 11.76
CA TRP A 33 -7.14 0.14 10.81
C TRP A 33 -8.32 1.05 11.14
N THR A 34 -8.07 2.34 11.00
CA THR A 34 -9.12 3.37 11.05
C THR A 34 -9.03 4.27 9.83
N PHE A 35 -10.15 4.85 9.43
CA PHE A 35 -10.23 5.79 8.30
C PHE A 35 -10.96 7.07 8.67
N CYS A 36 -10.65 8.13 7.94
CA CYS A 36 -11.43 9.37 7.98
C CYS A 36 -11.30 10.14 6.65
N GLN A 37 -12.23 11.03 6.39
CA GLN A 37 -12.12 12.03 5.33
C GLN A 37 -11.05 13.06 5.71
N VAL A 38 -10.27 13.54 4.75
CA VAL A 38 -9.27 14.59 5.00
C VAL A 38 -9.99 15.88 5.41
N GLY A 39 -9.56 16.46 6.52
CA GLY A 39 -10.19 17.63 7.14
C GLY A 39 -11.18 17.28 8.24
N ASP A 40 -11.57 16.01 8.38
CA ASP A 40 -12.38 15.53 9.49
C ASP A 40 -11.47 15.12 10.67
N THR A 41 -12.03 15.12 11.86
CA THR A 41 -11.34 14.68 13.10
C THR A 41 -11.84 13.33 13.61
N LEU A 42 -12.97 12.86 13.08
CA LEU A 42 -13.60 11.61 13.51
C LEU A 42 -13.05 10.43 12.71
N TRP A 43 -12.29 9.58 13.39
CA TRP A 43 -11.80 8.32 12.87
C TRP A 43 -12.78 7.20 13.18
N SER A 44 -13.06 6.37 12.19
CA SER A 44 -13.91 5.17 12.30
C SER A 44 -13.12 3.93 11.92
N ASP A 45 -13.51 2.77 12.42
CA ASP A 45 -12.85 1.50 12.09
C ASP A 45 -12.93 1.21 10.59
N ALA A 46 -11.84 0.71 10.04
CA ALA A 46 -11.72 0.37 8.62
C ALA A 46 -11.39 -1.11 8.42
N LYS A 47 -11.85 -1.67 7.32
CA LYS A 47 -11.50 -3.01 6.90
C LYS A 47 -10.37 -2.97 5.87
N VAL A 48 -9.24 -3.62 6.17
CA VAL A 48 -8.11 -3.78 5.24
C VAL A 48 -7.79 -5.28 5.09
N PRO A 49 -7.75 -5.81 3.86
CA PRO A 49 -8.08 -5.18 2.58
C PRO A 49 -9.54 -4.74 2.47
N GLY A 50 -9.76 -3.58 1.81
CA GLY A 50 -11.08 -3.01 1.63
C GLY A 50 -11.09 -1.71 0.83
N THR A 51 -12.26 -1.07 0.79
CA THR A 51 -12.48 0.19 0.08
C THR A 51 -13.28 1.16 0.93
N VAL A 52 -13.13 2.46 0.65
CA VAL A 52 -13.81 3.52 1.40
C VAL A 52 -15.34 3.40 1.35
N HIS A 53 -15.90 2.97 0.21
CA HIS A 53 -17.36 2.77 0.12
C HIS A 53 -17.85 1.65 1.03
N GLN A 54 -17.09 0.55 1.17
CA GLN A 54 -17.42 -0.51 2.12
C GLN A 54 -17.39 -0.01 3.56
N ASP A 55 -16.36 0.75 3.91
CA ASP A 55 -16.21 1.27 5.27
C ASP A 55 -17.32 2.29 5.59
N LEU A 56 -17.63 3.21 4.68
CA LEU A 56 -18.73 4.15 4.84
C LEU A 56 -20.08 3.44 4.97
N LEU A 57 -20.32 2.39 4.18
CA LEU A 57 -21.54 1.58 4.28
C LEU A 57 -21.64 0.85 5.61
N ASN A 58 -20.55 0.23 6.08
CA ASN A 58 -20.49 -0.48 7.35
C ASN A 58 -20.81 0.44 8.55
N HIS A 59 -20.47 1.73 8.43
CA HIS A 59 -20.77 2.75 9.44
C HIS A 59 -22.09 3.50 9.20
N ASN A 60 -22.92 3.07 8.23
CA ASN A 60 -24.17 3.72 7.85
C ASN A 60 -24.01 5.22 7.47
N ARG A 61 -22.84 5.60 6.97
CA ARG A 61 -22.54 6.97 6.51
C ARG A 61 -22.99 7.23 5.09
N ILE A 62 -23.23 6.18 4.32
CA ILE A 62 -23.84 6.20 2.99
C ILE A 62 -24.96 5.16 2.89
N PRO A 63 -25.99 5.38 2.06
CA PRO A 63 -26.98 4.36 1.75
C PRO A 63 -26.35 3.24 0.94
N ASN A 64 -27.01 2.07 0.91
CA ASN A 64 -26.56 0.97 0.04
C ASN A 64 -26.61 1.41 -1.44
N PRO A 65 -25.48 1.57 -2.13
CA PRO A 65 -25.43 2.12 -3.49
C PRO A 65 -26.08 1.21 -4.54
N PHE A 66 -26.28 -0.08 -4.22
CA PHE A 66 -26.91 -1.05 -5.11
C PHE A 66 -28.45 -1.04 -5.04
N TYR A 67 -29.05 -0.14 -4.27
CA TYR A 67 -30.49 -0.09 -4.11
C TYR A 67 -31.08 1.22 -4.63
N GLY A 68 -32.03 1.12 -5.59
CA GLY A 68 -32.73 2.26 -6.16
C GLY A 68 -31.80 3.25 -6.85
N MET A 69 -31.93 4.52 -6.47
CA MET A 69 -31.09 5.63 -7.00
C MET A 69 -29.95 6.03 -6.05
N ASN A 70 -29.61 5.17 -5.11
CA ASN A 70 -28.57 5.49 -4.10
C ASN A 70 -27.17 5.66 -4.71
N GLU A 71 -26.93 5.10 -5.89
CA GLU A 71 -25.70 5.34 -6.67
C GLU A 71 -25.41 6.84 -6.81
N GLU A 72 -26.42 7.64 -7.14
CA GLU A 72 -26.28 9.08 -7.30
C GLU A 72 -25.93 9.78 -5.96
N ALA A 73 -26.51 9.28 -4.87
CA ALA A 73 -26.31 9.84 -3.55
C ALA A 73 -24.89 9.63 -2.98
N VAL A 74 -24.08 8.71 -3.55
CA VAL A 74 -22.74 8.38 -3.08
C VAL A 74 -21.62 8.92 -3.96
N GLN A 75 -21.92 9.61 -5.07
CA GLN A 75 -20.92 10.13 -6.01
C GLN A 75 -19.98 11.18 -5.38
N TRP A 76 -20.36 11.79 -4.28
CA TRP A 76 -19.50 12.73 -3.54
C TRP A 76 -18.22 12.09 -3.00
N VAL A 77 -18.26 10.78 -2.70
CA VAL A 77 -17.15 10.04 -2.06
C VAL A 77 -15.88 10.11 -2.91
N GLU A 78 -16.00 10.02 -4.24
CA GLU A 78 -14.87 10.08 -5.18
C GLU A 78 -14.21 11.45 -5.27
N ASN A 79 -14.92 12.49 -4.84
CA ASN A 79 -14.43 13.87 -4.84
C ASN A 79 -13.68 14.24 -3.56
N GLU A 80 -13.60 13.33 -2.59
CA GLU A 80 -12.93 13.59 -1.32
C GLU A 80 -11.61 12.82 -1.22
N ASP A 81 -10.68 13.40 -0.44
CA ASP A 81 -9.46 12.71 -0.03
C ASP A 81 -9.73 11.91 1.25
N TRP A 82 -9.14 10.73 1.35
CA TRP A 82 -9.35 9.83 2.47
C TRP A 82 -8.04 9.43 3.12
N MET A 83 -8.07 9.22 4.43
CA MET A 83 -6.92 8.74 5.19
C MET A 83 -7.24 7.41 5.86
N TYR A 84 -6.27 6.49 5.82
CA TYR A 84 -6.25 5.22 6.53
C TYR A 84 -5.04 5.17 7.42
N ARG A 85 -5.19 4.71 8.66
CA ARG A 85 -4.05 4.53 9.55
C ARG A 85 -4.18 3.28 10.39
N THR A 86 -3.02 2.70 10.72
CA THR A 86 -2.88 1.67 11.75
C THR A 86 -1.61 1.89 12.54
N SER A 87 -1.51 1.22 13.67
CA SER A 87 -0.29 1.18 14.49
C SER A 87 0.09 -0.28 14.74
N PHE A 88 1.40 -0.54 14.73
CA PHE A 88 1.94 -1.87 14.99
C PHE A 88 3.22 -1.76 15.83
N VAL A 89 3.56 -2.85 16.51
CA VAL A 89 4.74 -2.90 17.39
C VAL A 89 5.86 -3.65 16.68
N VAL A 90 7.06 -3.10 16.74
CA VAL A 90 8.31 -3.75 16.30
C VAL A 90 9.17 -3.99 17.51
N ASP A 91 9.59 -5.24 17.74
CA ASP A 91 10.48 -5.61 18.82
C ASP A 91 11.96 -5.46 18.43
N GLU A 92 12.83 -5.73 19.39
CA GLU A 92 14.27 -5.61 19.19
C GLU A 92 14.84 -6.69 18.26
N GLN A 93 14.27 -7.91 18.31
CA GLN A 93 14.68 -9.01 17.46
C GLN A 93 14.34 -8.71 15.99
N GLN A 94 13.14 -8.19 15.73
CA GLN A 94 12.71 -7.76 14.39
C GLN A 94 13.61 -6.62 13.87
N LEU A 95 13.89 -5.64 14.71
CA LEU A 95 14.72 -4.50 14.31
C LEU A 95 16.19 -4.86 14.10
N SER A 96 16.67 -5.95 14.72
CA SER A 96 18.04 -6.46 14.52
C SER A 96 18.25 -7.17 13.20
N ARG A 97 17.17 -7.57 12.48
CA ARG A 97 17.28 -8.20 11.16
C ARG A 97 17.89 -7.24 10.14
N ASP A 98 18.56 -7.77 9.12
CA ASP A 98 19.30 -6.98 8.14
C ASP A 98 18.40 -6.06 7.29
N ALA A 99 17.21 -6.53 6.92
CA ALA A 99 16.23 -5.82 6.11
C ALA A 99 14.84 -5.85 6.73
N ALA A 100 14.07 -4.79 6.51
CA ALA A 100 12.65 -4.69 6.84
C ALA A 100 11.90 -4.08 5.65
N VAL A 101 11.11 -4.88 4.95
CA VAL A 101 10.40 -4.49 3.73
C VAL A 101 8.91 -4.39 4.02
N LEU A 102 8.32 -3.21 3.77
CA LEU A 102 6.87 -3.03 3.72
C LEU A 102 6.38 -3.42 2.32
N GLU A 103 5.56 -4.44 2.26
CA GLU A 103 4.91 -4.89 1.04
C GLU A 103 3.46 -4.43 1.04
N MET A 104 3.05 -3.69 0.01
CA MET A 104 1.69 -3.22 -0.22
C MET A 104 1.25 -3.71 -1.60
N ASP A 105 0.44 -4.76 -1.65
CA ASP A 105 0.11 -5.46 -2.90
C ASP A 105 -0.86 -4.69 -3.79
N GLY A 106 -1.54 -3.68 -3.26
CA GLY A 106 -2.43 -2.83 -4.06
C GLY A 106 -3.01 -1.66 -3.30
N LEU A 107 -2.77 -0.48 -3.85
CA LEU A 107 -3.30 0.81 -3.41
C LEU A 107 -4.17 1.40 -4.51
N ASP A 108 -5.42 1.72 -4.24
CA ASP A 108 -6.36 2.24 -5.22
C ASP A 108 -6.68 3.71 -4.95
N THR A 109 -6.06 4.64 -5.64
CA THR A 109 -5.09 4.61 -6.73
C THR A 109 -3.96 5.59 -6.40
N TYR A 110 -4.29 6.89 -6.23
CA TYR A 110 -3.35 7.95 -5.88
C TYR A 110 -3.14 7.98 -4.38
N ALA A 111 -2.04 7.37 -3.93
CA ALA A 111 -1.76 7.20 -2.52
C ALA A 111 -0.41 7.78 -2.11
N ASP A 112 -0.40 8.55 -1.02
CA ASP A 112 0.81 8.95 -0.31
C ASP A 112 0.90 8.12 0.97
N VAL A 113 1.99 7.36 1.14
CA VAL A 113 2.20 6.46 2.29
C VAL A 113 3.26 7.04 3.20
N PHE A 114 2.91 7.14 4.49
CA PHE A 114 3.80 7.67 5.52
C PHE A 114 4.03 6.63 6.61
N LEU A 115 5.27 6.43 6.99
CA LEU A 115 5.65 5.62 8.14
C LEU A 115 6.36 6.51 9.15
N ASN A 116 5.82 6.58 10.38
CA ASN A 116 6.32 7.44 11.46
C ASN A 116 6.46 8.93 11.03
N GLY A 117 5.58 9.39 10.14
CA GLY A 117 5.56 10.75 9.59
C GLY A 117 6.48 10.96 8.39
N ALA A 118 7.35 10.01 8.04
CA ALA A 118 8.18 10.07 6.83
C ALA A 118 7.38 9.57 5.61
N LEU A 119 7.36 10.33 4.52
CA LEU A 119 6.81 9.88 3.24
C LEU A 119 7.73 8.81 2.65
N ILE A 120 7.21 7.60 2.46
CA ILE A 120 7.98 6.43 1.98
C ILE A 120 7.56 5.97 0.58
N LEU A 121 6.36 6.33 0.12
CA LEU A 121 5.85 5.94 -1.21
C LEU A 121 4.82 6.94 -1.71
N ARG A 122 4.81 7.16 -3.04
CA ARG A 122 3.70 7.71 -3.80
C ARG A 122 3.28 6.72 -4.86
N SER A 123 1.99 6.40 -4.90
CA SER A 123 1.38 5.50 -5.90
C SER A 123 0.39 6.27 -6.76
N ASP A 124 0.32 5.88 -8.04
CA ASP A 124 -0.63 6.38 -9.04
C ASP A 124 -1.26 5.25 -9.87
N ASN A 125 -1.09 3.99 -9.42
CA ASN A 125 -1.50 2.81 -10.18
C ASN A 125 -2.01 1.71 -9.24
N MET A 126 -3.30 1.35 -9.36
CA MET A 126 -3.88 0.34 -8.48
C MET A 126 -3.40 -1.09 -8.71
N PHE A 127 -2.79 -1.37 -9.87
CA PHE A 127 -2.40 -2.72 -10.26
C PHE A 127 -0.97 -3.09 -9.87
N VAL A 128 -0.19 -2.12 -9.43
CA VAL A 128 1.21 -2.32 -9.04
C VAL A 128 1.31 -2.57 -7.54
N GLY A 129 1.95 -3.67 -7.17
CA GLY A 129 2.40 -3.92 -5.80
C GLY A 129 3.73 -3.22 -5.52
N HIS A 130 3.89 -2.74 -4.30
CA HIS A 130 5.07 -2.00 -3.87
C HIS A 130 5.82 -2.75 -2.78
N LYS A 131 7.15 -2.78 -2.88
CA LYS A 131 8.07 -3.29 -1.86
C LYS A 131 9.01 -2.15 -1.49
N ILE A 132 8.95 -1.69 -0.25
CA ILE A 132 9.69 -0.52 0.24
C ILE A 132 10.57 -0.95 1.39
N GLU A 133 11.89 -0.72 1.29
CA GLU A 133 12.80 -0.88 2.42
C GLU A 133 12.50 0.20 3.46
N VAL A 134 12.06 -0.22 4.65
CA VAL A 134 11.58 0.70 5.69
C VAL A 134 12.41 0.66 6.97
N LYS A 135 13.42 -0.21 7.07
CA LYS A 135 14.26 -0.32 8.26
C LYS A 135 14.80 1.03 8.76
N PRO A 136 15.24 1.97 7.89
CA PRO A 136 15.77 3.26 8.35
C PRO A 136 14.75 4.16 9.06
N VAL A 137 13.44 3.92 8.85
CA VAL A 137 12.36 4.73 9.44
C VAL A 137 11.57 3.98 10.52
N LEU A 138 11.82 2.67 10.72
CA LEU A 138 11.23 1.88 11.78
C LEU A 138 11.86 2.24 13.15
N ARG A 139 11.05 2.06 14.19
CA ARG A 139 11.44 2.28 15.58
C ARG A 139 11.11 1.07 16.43
N LYS A 140 11.89 0.81 17.47
CA LYS A 140 11.51 -0.13 18.53
C LYS A 140 10.23 0.37 19.21
N GLY A 141 9.28 -0.51 19.43
CA GLY A 141 7.97 -0.17 20.01
C GLY A 141 6.95 0.20 18.94
N VAL A 142 6.08 1.15 19.24
CA VAL A 142 4.95 1.52 18.39
C VAL A 142 5.39 2.29 17.16
N ASN A 143 4.97 1.82 15.99
CA ASN A 143 5.12 2.47 14.70
C ASN A 143 3.73 2.80 14.15
N GLN A 144 3.61 3.91 13.43
CA GLN A 144 2.37 4.35 12.80
C GLN A 144 2.50 4.36 11.29
N LEU A 145 1.60 3.66 10.60
CA LEU A 145 1.46 3.68 9.15
C LEU A 145 0.22 4.49 8.80
N LEU A 146 0.38 5.49 7.93
CA LEU A 146 -0.68 6.34 7.41
C LEU A 146 -0.66 6.28 5.89
N VAL A 147 -1.83 6.08 5.28
CA VAL A 147 -2.02 6.15 3.83
C VAL A 147 -3.05 7.23 3.54
N ARG A 148 -2.68 8.25 2.78
CA ARG A 148 -3.60 9.26 2.26
C ARG A 148 -3.93 8.95 0.82
N PHE A 149 -5.18 8.71 0.52
CA PHE A 149 -5.72 8.59 -0.84
C PHE A 149 -6.23 9.95 -1.30
N ARG A 150 -5.74 10.40 -2.45
CA ARG A 150 -6.24 11.61 -3.12
C ARG A 150 -7.37 11.23 -4.05
N SER A 151 -8.32 12.15 -4.23
CA SER A 151 -9.46 11.95 -5.12
C SER A 151 -9.03 11.55 -6.53
N PRO A 152 -9.49 10.41 -7.08
CA PRO A 152 -9.15 10.00 -8.43
C PRO A 152 -9.72 10.93 -9.50
N VAL A 153 -10.71 11.75 -9.16
CA VAL A 153 -11.29 12.77 -10.05
C VAL A 153 -10.46 14.05 -9.99
N LYS A 154 -10.27 14.62 -8.79
CA LYS A 154 -9.54 15.90 -8.61
C LYS A 154 -8.10 15.82 -9.09
N GLU A 155 -7.44 14.67 -8.91
CA GLU A 155 -6.04 14.48 -9.28
C GLU A 155 -5.79 14.64 -10.78
N VAL A 156 -6.73 14.22 -11.62
CA VAL A 156 -6.58 14.23 -13.08
C VAL A 156 -7.29 15.39 -13.79
N LEU A 157 -8.11 16.18 -13.08
CA LEU A 157 -8.79 17.33 -13.66
C LEU A 157 -7.83 18.34 -14.36
N PRO A 158 -6.65 18.67 -13.80
CA PRO A 158 -5.71 19.55 -14.49
C PRO A 158 -5.25 18.98 -15.84
N GLN A 159 -5.00 17.67 -15.89
CA GLN A 159 -4.60 16.99 -17.12
C GLN A 159 -5.75 16.99 -18.16
N LEU A 160 -6.97 16.70 -17.72
CA LEU A 160 -8.15 16.77 -18.57
C LEU A 160 -8.33 18.19 -19.17
N GLN A 161 -8.20 19.23 -18.35
CA GLN A 161 -8.38 20.61 -18.77
C GLN A 161 -7.30 21.10 -19.75
N THR A 162 -6.08 20.57 -19.64
CA THR A 162 -4.96 20.97 -20.51
C THR A 162 -4.87 20.13 -21.78
N ASN A 163 -5.51 18.96 -21.80
CA ASN A 163 -5.52 18.08 -22.95
C ASN A 163 -6.57 18.55 -23.97
N GLY A 164 -6.15 19.04 -25.11
CA GLY A 164 -7.05 19.52 -26.17
C GLY A 164 -7.79 18.43 -26.93
N PHE A 165 -7.80 17.17 -26.45
CA PHE A 165 -8.44 16.03 -27.09
C PHE A 165 -9.40 15.32 -26.12
N ASP A 166 -10.63 15.08 -26.56
CA ASP A 166 -11.65 14.32 -25.82
C ASP A 166 -11.46 12.83 -26.07
N TYR A 167 -10.85 12.12 -25.14
CA TYR A 167 -10.69 10.67 -25.22
C TYR A 167 -12.03 9.96 -25.01
N PRO A 168 -12.31 8.89 -25.78
CA PRO A 168 -13.54 8.12 -25.59
C PRO A 168 -13.55 7.45 -24.20
N ALA A 169 -14.55 7.78 -23.40
CA ALA A 169 -14.81 7.25 -22.08
C ALA A 169 -16.31 6.97 -21.91
N SER A 170 -16.87 6.18 -22.84
CA SER A 170 -18.31 5.99 -22.97
C SER A 170 -18.99 5.38 -21.73
N ASN A 171 -18.26 4.60 -20.94
CA ASN A 171 -18.78 3.98 -19.72
C ASN A 171 -18.69 4.88 -18.49
N ASP A 172 -17.92 5.98 -18.55
CA ASP A 172 -17.86 6.96 -17.48
C ASP A 172 -18.94 8.02 -17.72
N HIS A 173 -20.06 7.86 -17.05
CA HIS A 173 -21.21 8.77 -17.17
C HIS A 173 -21.06 10.05 -16.34
N SER A 174 -19.92 10.25 -15.66
CA SER A 174 -19.66 11.51 -14.99
C SER A 174 -19.48 12.66 -15.98
N PRO A 175 -19.75 13.91 -15.56
CA PRO A 175 -19.50 15.08 -16.40
C PRO A 175 -18.05 15.24 -16.85
N TRP A 176 -17.11 14.69 -16.08
CA TRP A 176 -15.68 14.85 -16.26
C TRP A 176 -14.99 13.75 -17.06
N ARG A 177 -15.59 12.55 -17.13
CA ARG A 177 -15.06 11.38 -17.85
C ARG A 177 -13.58 11.12 -17.57
N THR A 178 -13.21 11.06 -16.28
CA THR A 178 -11.82 10.99 -15.82
C THR A 178 -11.19 9.61 -15.90
N SER A 179 -11.96 8.58 -16.20
CA SER A 179 -11.54 7.17 -16.20
C SER A 179 -10.31 6.88 -17.06
N VAL A 180 -10.19 7.54 -18.22
CA VAL A 180 -9.10 7.33 -19.19
C VAL A 180 -7.75 7.93 -18.74
N TYR A 181 -7.74 8.77 -17.72
CA TYR A 181 -6.54 9.39 -17.18
C TYR A 181 -5.99 8.68 -15.94
N THR A 182 -6.73 7.69 -15.41
CA THR A 182 -6.40 7.03 -14.14
C THR A 182 -6.07 5.56 -14.36
N ARG A 183 -4.94 5.09 -13.83
CA ARG A 183 -4.57 3.66 -13.83
C ARG A 183 -5.35 2.89 -12.79
N LYS A 184 -6.64 2.82 -13.00
CA LYS A 184 -7.67 2.22 -12.14
C LYS A 184 -8.56 1.32 -12.99
N ALA A 185 -9.16 0.31 -12.37
CA ALA A 185 -10.08 -0.59 -13.07
C ALA A 185 -11.23 0.20 -13.72
N PRO A 186 -11.40 0.12 -15.05
CA PRO A 186 -12.38 0.92 -15.77
C PRO A 186 -13.83 0.74 -15.26
N TYR A 187 -14.18 -0.47 -14.80
CA TYR A 187 -15.50 -0.75 -14.23
C TYR A 187 -15.82 0.05 -12.96
N SER A 188 -14.82 0.63 -12.27
CA SER A 188 -15.05 1.53 -11.13
C SER A 188 -15.77 2.82 -11.54
N TYR A 189 -15.68 3.19 -12.82
CA TYR A 189 -16.34 4.37 -13.39
C TYR A 189 -17.68 4.05 -14.05
N GLY A 190 -18.20 2.84 -13.81
CA GLY A 190 -19.45 2.37 -14.36
C GLY A 190 -19.29 1.43 -15.55
N TRP A 191 -20.37 0.77 -15.91
CA TRP A 191 -20.51 -0.09 -17.07
C TRP A 191 -21.98 -0.08 -17.53
N ASP A 192 -22.31 -0.65 -18.69
CA ASP A 192 -23.68 -0.66 -19.21
C ASP A 192 -24.73 -1.17 -18.21
N TRP A 193 -24.32 -2.10 -17.36
CA TRP A 193 -25.15 -2.74 -16.32
C TRP A 193 -24.55 -2.63 -14.92
N GLY A 194 -23.43 -1.95 -14.75
CA GLY A 194 -22.71 -1.81 -13.49
C GLY A 194 -22.74 -0.39 -12.95
N ILE A 195 -22.96 -0.26 -11.65
CA ILE A 195 -22.96 1.04 -10.98
C ILE A 195 -21.58 1.70 -11.02
N ARG A 196 -21.56 3.03 -10.93
CA ARG A 196 -20.38 3.84 -10.89
C ARG A 196 -19.98 4.11 -9.43
N LEU A 197 -18.85 3.53 -9.00
CA LEU A 197 -18.25 3.76 -7.70
C LEU A 197 -16.73 3.92 -7.87
N ALA A 198 -16.26 5.13 -8.18
CA ALA A 198 -14.84 5.44 -8.26
C ALA A 198 -14.25 5.49 -6.84
N THR A 199 -14.07 4.32 -6.25
CA THR A 199 -13.65 4.13 -4.86
C THR A 199 -12.15 4.39 -4.66
N CYS A 200 -11.68 4.37 -3.43
CA CYS A 200 -10.27 4.29 -3.07
C CYS A 200 -10.09 3.34 -1.88
N GLY A 201 -8.86 2.92 -1.64
CA GLY A 201 -8.57 2.11 -0.46
C GLY A 201 -7.35 1.19 -0.62
N ILE A 202 -7.04 0.49 0.44
CA ILE A 202 -6.01 -0.55 0.48
C ILE A 202 -6.70 -1.87 0.12
N TRP A 203 -6.78 -2.17 -1.16
CA TRP A 203 -7.64 -3.25 -1.67
C TRP A 203 -6.97 -4.63 -1.70
N ARG A 204 -5.66 -4.69 -1.42
CA ARG A 204 -4.86 -5.92 -1.30
C ARG A 204 -4.06 -5.93 0.00
N PRO A 205 -3.48 -7.08 0.37
CA PRO A 205 -2.73 -7.25 1.61
C PRO A 205 -1.60 -6.23 1.81
N VAL A 206 -1.37 -5.92 3.11
CA VAL A 206 -0.21 -5.17 3.60
C VAL A 206 0.57 -6.07 4.53
N ARG A 207 1.89 -6.19 4.31
CA ARG A 207 2.79 -7.02 5.10
C ARG A 207 4.08 -6.29 5.42
N LEU A 208 4.61 -6.54 6.61
CA LEU A 208 5.96 -6.15 6.98
C LEU A 208 6.81 -7.42 7.06
N VAL A 209 7.88 -7.47 6.29
CA VAL A 209 8.73 -8.64 6.12
C VAL A 209 10.12 -8.33 6.64
N PHE A 210 10.56 -9.07 7.65
CA PHE A 210 11.92 -8.98 8.19
C PHE A 210 12.75 -10.15 7.68
N SER A 211 13.96 -9.89 7.19
CA SER A 211 14.86 -10.91 6.65
C SER A 211 16.32 -10.55 6.89
N ASP A 212 17.18 -11.56 6.82
CA ASP A 212 18.63 -11.40 6.82
C ASP A 212 19.18 -11.38 5.39
N VAL A 213 20.50 -11.35 5.24
CA VAL A 213 21.32 -11.01 4.05
C VAL A 213 20.88 -11.64 2.72
N ALA A 214 20.18 -12.76 2.71
CA ALA A 214 19.78 -13.41 1.47
C ALA A 214 18.28 -13.74 1.44
N ARG A 215 17.58 -13.21 0.45
CA ARG A 215 16.19 -13.55 0.14
C ARG A 215 16.12 -13.98 -1.33
N ILE A 216 15.63 -15.19 -1.57
CA ILE A 216 15.23 -15.60 -2.92
C ILE A 216 13.86 -14.97 -3.18
N GLU A 217 13.78 -14.05 -4.13
CA GLU A 217 12.52 -13.37 -4.48
C GLU A 217 11.75 -14.15 -5.54
N ASP A 218 12.47 -14.76 -6.48
CA ASP A 218 11.87 -15.57 -7.55
C ASP A 218 12.90 -16.57 -8.10
N TYR A 219 12.41 -17.64 -8.71
CA TYR A 219 13.24 -18.60 -9.47
C TYR A 219 12.45 -19.08 -10.71
N TYR A 220 13.15 -19.29 -11.79
CA TYR A 220 12.60 -19.79 -13.06
C TYR A 220 13.04 -21.23 -13.32
#